data_1d26d7798f998af529ad966967a4d541
#
_entry.id   1d26d7798f998af529ad966967a4d541
#
_cell.length_a   1.000
_cell.length_b   1.000
_cell.length_c   1.000
_cell.angle_alpha   90.00
_cell.angle_beta   90.00
_cell.angle_gamma   90.00
#
_symmetry.space_group_name_H-M   'P 1'
#
loop_
_entity.id
_entity.type
_entity.pdbx_description
1 polymer ?
#
loop_
_entity_poly.entity_id
_entity_poly.type
_entity_poly.pdbx_seq_one_letter_code
_entity_poly.pdbx_strand_id
1 'polypeptide(L)'
;MTDLLETEHQEAALRVCDLCKTFGRGDNATNVLKGLSFEVPRGHVVSLLGANGAGKTTLVNIASTLMLPTSGEICVCGTDVVANPSEVRRRISLTGQFAAVDGELSGRENLVFFARLHGMKSADARDRADELLQAFRLADAGGRRAGTYSGGMRRRLDIAASLIVEPSLLFLDEPTTGLDPLSRHELWDVIDELRERGVSVLLATQYLDEAERLSDDIVVLRDGRVVAQGTAGMLRRRFGAPACRLGLDDVDTARHCAEKLLPEVLDRPADDFQVDALEVLFTSHDGIHDLYRGAEGLTASGIDVVSASLSPPSLDEVFLGTAFEPVAED
;
A
#
# COMPACT_ATOMS: atom_id res chain seq x y z
N MET A 1 -22.53 26.13 13.66
CA MET A 1 -22.09 24.73 13.73
C MET A 1 -22.09 24.03 12.36
N THR A 2 -22.85 24.54 11.39
CA THR A 2 -22.91 24.03 10.00
C THR A 2 -21.70 24.48 9.16
N ASP A 3 -21.16 25.69 9.40
CA ASP A 3 -20.04 26.28 8.62
C ASP A 3 -18.67 25.61 8.86
N LEU A 4 -18.46 24.97 10.04
CA LEU A 4 -17.20 24.27 10.34
C LEU A 4 -17.11 22.91 9.64
N LEU A 5 -18.26 22.28 9.37
CA LEU A 5 -18.32 21.00 8.66
C LEU A 5 -18.12 21.15 7.14
N GLU A 6 -18.51 22.31 6.58
CA GLU A 6 -18.32 22.61 5.15
C GLU A 6 -16.85 22.94 4.82
N THR A 7 -16.09 23.49 5.77
CA THR A 7 -14.66 23.85 5.57
C THR A 7 -13.75 22.62 5.59
N GLU A 8 -14.05 21.60 6.42
CA GLU A 8 -13.29 20.34 6.45
C GLU A 8 -13.50 19.50 5.18
N HIS A 9 -14.65 19.67 4.49
CA HIS A 9 -14.97 18.90 3.28
C HIS A 9 -14.19 19.34 2.02
N GLN A 10 -13.56 20.52 2.02
CA GLN A 10 -12.75 21.00 0.90
C GLN A 10 -11.30 20.49 0.90
N GLU A 11 -10.84 19.88 1.97
CA GLU A 11 -9.44 19.46 2.12
C GLU A 11 -9.13 18.04 1.62
N ALA A 12 -10.12 17.16 1.46
CA ALA A 12 -9.89 15.79 1.00
C ALA A 12 -9.73 15.70 -0.52
N ALA A 13 -8.70 14.96 -0.98
CA ALA A 13 -8.55 14.58 -2.39
C ALA A 13 -9.52 13.47 -2.80
N LEU A 14 -9.83 12.54 -1.88
CA LEU A 14 -10.86 11.52 -2.03
C LEU A 14 -11.65 11.41 -0.73
N ARG A 15 -12.97 11.33 -0.83
CA ARG A 15 -13.86 11.00 0.29
C ARG A 15 -14.78 9.88 -0.13
N VAL A 16 -14.85 8.85 0.70
CA VAL A 16 -15.69 7.66 0.52
C VAL A 16 -16.58 7.52 1.75
N CYS A 17 -17.90 7.42 1.55
CA CYS A 17 -18.90 7.29 2.63
C CYS A 17 -19.86 6.14 2.33
N ASP A 18 -19.89 5.14 3.21
CA ASP A 18 -20.77 3.97 3.17
C ASP A 18 -20.87 3.31 1.78
N LEU A 19 -19.75 3.28 1.06
CA LEU A 19 -19.67 2.81 -0.31
C LEU A 19 -19.91 1.31 -0.41
N CYS A 20 -20.92 0.92 -1.18
CA CYS A 20 -21.25 -0.47 -1.44
C CYS A 20 -21.16 -0.81 -2.91
N LYS A 21 -20.74 -2.06 -3.21
CA LYS A 21 -20.79 -2.61 -4.56
C LYS A 21 -21.19 -4.07 -4.56
N THR A 22 -22.28 -4.36 -5.24
CA THR A 22 -22.80 -5.71 -5.45
C THR A 22 -22.76 -6.02 -6.95
N PHE A 23 -22.23 -7.17 -7.32
CA PHE A 23 -22.28 -7.73 -8.66
C PHE A 23 -23.32 -8.86 -8.72
N GLY A 24 -23.92 -9.05 -9.87
CA GLY A 24 -24.97 -10.06 -10.08
C GLY A 24 -26.34 -9.62 -9.55
N ARG A 25 -27.29 -10.55 -9.51
CA ARG A 25 -28.67 -10.35 -9.02
C ARG A 25 -29.21 -11.63 -8.39
N GLY A 26 -30.12 -11.50 -7.42
CA GLY A 26 -30.74 -12.65 -6.73
C GLY A 26 -29.71 -13.51 -6.02
N ASP A 27 -29.84 -14.83 -6.09
CA ASP A 27 -28.99 -15.79 -5.39
C ASP A 27 -27.52 -15.81 -5.86
N ASN A 28 -27.23 -15.18 -7.02
CA ASN A 28 -25.86 -15.03 -7.56
C ASN A 28 -25.28 -13.64 -7.24
N ALA A 29 -25.88 -12.87 -6.33
CA ALA A 29 -25.36 -11.57 -5.94
C ALA A 29 -24.11 -11.72 -5.07
N THR A 30 -23.01 -11.02 -5.43
CA THR A 30 -21.78 -10.99 -4.66
C THR A 30 -21.52 -9.56 -4.17
N ASN A 31 -21.54 -9.37 -2.86
CA ASN A 31 -21.23 -8.09 -2.21
C ASN A 31 -19.70 -7.93 -2.10
N VAL A 32 -19.12 -7.12 -2.97
CA VAL A 32 -17.66 -6.88 -3.03
C VAL A 32 -17.24 -5.74 -2.13
N LEU A 33 -18.02 -4.64 -2.08
CA LEU A 33 -17.80 -3.55 -1.11
C LEU A 33 -19.00 -3.46 -0.19
N LYS A 34 -18.75 -3.32 1.12
CA LYS A 34 -19.75 -3.49 2.18
C LYS A 34 -19.70 -2.30 3.16
N GLY A 35 -20.00 -1.09 2.67
CA GLY A 35 -20.04 0.12 3.51
C GLY A 35 -18.65 0.66 3.82
N LEU A 36 -17.83 0.91 2.78
CA LEU A 36 -16.50 1.51 2.97
C LEU A 36 -16.61 2.98 3.29
N SER A 37 -15.90 3.45 4.32
CA SER A 37 -15.79 4.86 4.66
C SER A 37 -14.35 5.18 5.03
N PHE A 38 -13.71 6.10 4.30
CA PHE A 38 -12.37 6.64 4.58
C PHE A 38 -12.12 7.89 3.71
N GLU A 39 -11.01 8.59 3.99
CA GLU A 39 -10.60 9.78 3.24
C GLU A 39 -9.12 9.69 2.82
N VAL A 40 -8.78 10.37 1.72
CA VAL A 40 -7.41 10.68 1.31
C VAL A 40 -7.23 12.18 1.44
N PRO A 41 -6.45 12.68 2.40
CA PRO A 41 -6.16 14.11 2.50
C PRO A 41 -5.36 14.60 1.28
N ARG A 42 -5.43 15.90 0.99
CA ARG A 42 -4.65 16.48 -0.12
C ARG A 42 -3.15 16.39 0.14
N GLY A 43 -2.40 16.04 -0.89
CA GLY A 43 -0.94 15.90 -0.83
C GLY A 43 -0.46 14.67 -0.04
N HIS A 44 -1.36 13.79 0.39
CA HIS A 44 -1.01 12.57 1.10
C HIS A 44 -1.01 11.35 0.18
N VAL A 45 -0.18 10.39 0.53
CA VAL A 45 -0.23 9.02 0.00
C VAL A 45 -1.01 8.16 1.00
N VAL A 46 -2.14 7.62 0.57
CA VAL A 46 -2.92 6.65 1.35
C VAL A 46 -2.87 5.30 0.67
N SER A 47 -2.41 4.27 1.37
CA SER A 47 -2.45 2.90 0.87
C SER A 47 -3.75 2.21 1.21
N LEU A 48 -4.35 1.59 0.21
CA LEU A 48 -5.43 0.62 0.36
C LEU A 48 -4.81 -0.77 0.36
N LEU A 49 -4.52 -1.30 1.55
CA LEU A 49 -3.84 -2.57 1.77
C LEU A 49 -4.85 -3.70 1.89
N GLY A 50 -4.65 -4.81 1.20
CA GLY A 50 -5.52 -5.98 1.31
C GLY A 50 -5.13 -7.10 0.36
N ALA A 51 -5.57 -8.32 0.66
CA ALA A 51 -5.38 -9.48 -0.20
C ALA A 51 -6.06 -9.32 -1.57
N ASN A 52 -5.73 -10.20 -2.50
CA ASN A 52 -6.44 -10.28 -3.78
C ASN A 52 -7.91 -10.62 -3.55
N GLY A 53 -8.80 -9.89 -4.21
CA GLY A 53 -10.24 -10.03 -4.03
C GLY A 53 -10.84 -9.22 -2.88
N ALA A 54 -10.06 -8.50 -2.06
CA ALA A 54 -10.56 -7.67 -0.98
C ALA A 54 -11.43 -6.48 -1.43
N GLY A 55 -11.43 -6.14 -2.73
CA GLY A 55 -12.23 -5.04 -3.29
C GLY A 55 -11.43 -3.82 -3.73
N LYS A 56 -10.09 -3.82 -3.62
CA LYS A 56 -9.21 -2.68 -3.96
C LYS A 56 -9.46 -2.13 -5.37
N THR A 57 -9.29 -2.97 -6.39
CA THR A 57 -9.51 -2.58 -7.80
C THR A 57 -10.97 -2.14 -8.06
N THR A 58 -11.95 -2.74 -7.37
CA THR A 58 -13.36 -2.32 -7.48
C THR A 58 -13.55 -0.89 -6.98
N LEU A 59 -12.96 -0.55 -5.83
CA LEU A 59 -12.98 0.81 -5.29
C LEU A 59 -12.29 1.79 -6.25
N VAL A 60 -11.08 1.46 -6.72
CA VAL A 60 -10.32 2.29 -7.68
C VAL A 60 -11.15 2.54 -8.95
N ASN A 61 -11.82 1.51 -9.49
CA ASN A 61 -12.67 1.65 -10.67
C ASN A 61 -13.89 2.55 -10.43
N ILE A 62 -14.48 2.53 -9.24
CA ILE A 62 -15.58 3.44 -8.90
C ILE A 62 -15.05 4.87 -8.76
N ALA A 63 -13.98 5.07 -7.99
CA ALA A 63 -13.37 6.38 -7.75
C ALA A 63 -12.87 7.04 -9.05
N SER A 64 -12.37 6.24 -9.99
CA SER A 64 -11.93 6.70 -11.32
C SER A 64 -13.05 6.81 -12.36
N THR A 65 -14.32 6.68 -11.96
CA THR A 65 -15.51 6.78 -12.84
C THR A 65 -15.67 5.65 -13.87
N LEU A 66 -14.92 4.57 -13.76
CA LEU A 66 -15.03 3.41 -14.66
C LEU A 66 -16.18 2.48 -14.29
N MET A 67 -16.70 2.60 -13.06
CA MET A 67 -17.78 1.78 -12.55
C MET A 67 -18.70 2.59 -11.63
N LEU A 68 -19.99 2.30 -11.66
CA LEU A 68 -20.95 2.91 -10.72
C LEU A 68 -21.02 2.10 -9.42
N PRO A 69 -21.14 2.75 -8.25
CA PRO A 69 -21.42 2.06 -6.98
C PRO A 69 -22.84 1.50 -6.98
N THR A 70 -23.15 0.61 -6.03
CA THR A 70 -24.53 0.16 -5.77
C THR A 70 -25.25 1.14 -4.84
N SER A 71 -24.53 1.65 -3.83
CA SER A 71 -24.99 2.69 -2.90
C SER A 71 -23.80 3.36 -2.22
N GLY A 72 -24.06 4.39 -1.43
CA GLY A 72 -23.03 5.20 -0.79
C GLY A 72 -22.59 6.38 -1.65
N GLU A 73 -21.70 7.19 -1.10
CA GLU A 73 -21.22 8.42 -1.73
C GLU A 73 -19.71 8.38 -1.92
N ILE A 74 -19.23 8.96 -3.02
CA ILE A 74 -17.82 9.10 -3.31
C ILE A 74 -17.56 10.42 -4.04
N CYS A 75 -16.63 11.21 -3.49
CA CYS A 75 -16.26 12.52 -4.04
C CYS A 75 -14.74 12.59 -4.25
N VAL A 76 -14.33 13.18 -5.36
CA VAL A 76 -12.93 13.53 -5.68
C VAL A 76 -12.80 15.04 -5.70
N CYS A 77 -11.94 15.59 -4.84
CA CYS A 77 -11.74 17.03 -4.68
C CYS A 77 -13.07 17.80 -4.55
N GLY A 78 -14.00 17.26 -3.73
CA GLY A 78 -15.33 17.84 -3.51
C GLY A 78 -16.35 17.62 -4.64
N THR A 79 -15.96 16.94 -5.73
CA THR A 79 -16.83 16.66 -6.88
C THR A 79 -17.38 15.24 -6.80
N ASP A 80 -18.71 15.08 -6.80
CA ASP A 80 -19.37 13.78 -6.80
C ASP A 80 -19.05 12.97 -8.07
N VAL A 81 -18.55 11.73 -7.86
CA VAL A 81 -18.07 10.86 -8.95
C VAL A 81 -19.18 10.39 -9.86
N VAL A 82 -20.39 10.19 -9.33
CA VAL A 82 -21.55 9.68 -10.08
C VAL A 82 -22.25 10.81 -10.84
N ALA A 83 -22.45 11.95 -10.16
CA ALA A 83 -23.15 13.08 -10.74
C ALA A 83 -22.29 13.83 -11.80
N ASN A 84 -20.98 13.94 -11.57
CA ASN A 84 -20.09 14.77 -12.39
C ASN A 84 -18.82 14.00 -12.89
N PRO A 85 -18.95 12.83 -13.54
CA PRO A 85 -17.82 11.98 -13.91
C PRO A 85 -16.83 12.65 -14.86
N SER A 86 -17.30 13.55 -15.74
CA SER A 86 -16.44 14.28 -16.69
C SER A 86 -15.55 15.31 -16.01
N GLU A 87 -16.01 15.92 -14.92
CA GLU A 87 -15.21 16.84 -14.12
C GLU A 87 -14.17 16.08 -13.30
N VAL A 88 -14.57 14.96 -12.66
CA VAL A 88 -13.66 14.08 -11.94
C VAL A 88 -12.53 13.60 -12.83
N ARG A 89 -12.82 13.11 -14.04
CA ARG A 89 -11.78 12.64 -14.99
C ARG A 89 -10.75 13.68 -15.38
N ARG A 90 -11.03 14.97 -15.25
CA ARG A 90 -10.04 16.03 -15.50
C ARG A 90 -9.08 16.26 -14.33
N ARG A 91 -9.41 15.73 -13.14
CA ARG A 91 -8.66 15.93 -11.90
C ARG A 91 -7.88 14.70 -11.47
N ILE A 92 -8.12 13.56 -12.11
CA ILE A 92 -7.52 12.28 -11.74
C ILE A 92 -6.59 11.75 -12.83
N SER A 93 -5.66 10.91 -12.40
CA SER A 93 -4.98 9.97 -13.27
C SER A 93 -5.06 8.58 -12.68
N LEU A 94 -5.11 7.57 -13.54
CA LEU A 94 -5.16 6.16 -13.15
C LEU A 94 -4.08 5.40 -13.91
N THR A 95 -3.24 4.68 -13.16
CA THR A 95 -2.34 3.69 -13.72
C THR A 95 -2.81 2.30 -13.25
N GLY A 96 -3.38 1.54 -14.17
CA GLY A 96 -3.92 0.21 -13.91
C GLY A 96 -2.84 -0.89 -13.97
N GLN A 97 -3.27 -2.15 -13.89
CA GLN A 97 -2.38 -3.32 -13.93
C GLN A 97 -1.69 -3.51 -15.29
N PHE A 98 -2.28 -3.02 -16.38
CA PHE A 98 -1.74 -3.14 -17.73
C PHE A 98 -1.23 -1.79 -18.22
N ALA A 99 0.01 -1.78 -18.72
CA ALA A 99 0.61 -0.58 -19.28
C ALA A 99 -0.15 -0.14 -20.55
N ALA A 100 -0.51 1.15 -20.62
CA ALA A 100 -1.16 1.74 -21.78
C ALA A 100 -0.17 2.14 -22.89
N VAL A 101 1.14 2.02 -22.64
CA VAL A 101 2.19 2.40 -23.58
C VAL A 101 2.30 1.43 -24.75
N ASP A 102 2.48 1.97 -25.96
CA ASP A 102 2.70 1.20 -27.17
C ASP A 102 4.18 0.76 -27.27
N GLY A 103 4.41 -0.55 -27.38
CA GLY A 103 5.74 -1.14 -27.47
C GLY A 103 6.49 -0.82 -28.76
N GLU A 104 5.81 -0.47 -29.85
CA GLU A 104 6.41 -0.12 -31.14
C GLU A 104 6.93 1.33 -31.16
N LEU A 105 6.36 2.20 -30.35
CA LEU A 105 6.81 3.57 -30.17
C LEU A 105 7.98 3.63 -29.19
N SER A 106 8.84 4.64 -29.35
CA SER A 106 9.85 4.98 -28.33
C SER A 106 9.19 5.54 -27.05
N GLY A 107 9.94 5.58 -25.94
CA GLY A 107 9.44 6.18 -24.71
C GLY A 107 8.97 7.64 -24.92
N ARG A 108 9.77 8.43 -25.65
CA ARG A 108 9.42 9.81 -25.99
C ARG A 108 8.18 9.90 -26.86
N GLU A 109 8.07 9.09 -27.92
CA GLU A 109 6.89 9.09 -28.79
C GLU A 109 5.62 8.73 -28.05
N ASN A 110 5.67 7.77 -27.12
CA ASN A 110 4.55 7.46 -26.24
C ASN A 110 4.09 8.70 -25.46
N LEU A 111 5.00 9.39 -24.78
CA LEU A 111 4.65 10.57 -23.97
C LEU A 111 4.13 11.71 -24.84
N VAL A 112 4.76 11.97 -25.98
CA VAL A 112 4.28 12.97 -26.95
C VAL A 112 2.89 12.61 -27.47
N PHE A 113 2.63 11.33 -27.75
CA PHE A 113 1.32 10.85 -28.18
C PHE A 113 0.23 11.15 -27.13
N PHE A 114 0.46 10.79 -25.87
CA PHE A 114 -0.48 11.10 -24.78
C PHE A 114 -0.67 12.61 -24.56
N ALA A 115 0.41 13.40 -24.63
CA ALA A 115 0.34 14.84 -24.51
C ALA A 115 -0.52 15.46 -25.66
N ARG A 116 -0.36 14.94 -26.87
CA ARG A 116 -1.20 15.35 -28.02
C ARG A 116 -2.66 14.97 -27.85
N LEU A 117 -2.98 13.80 -27.27
CA LEU A 117 -4.35 13.40 -26.93
C LEU A 117 -4.98 14.35 -25.90
N HIS A 118 -4.20 14.88 -24.98
CA HIS A 118 -4.63 15.93 -24.04
C HIS A 118 -4.70 17.34 -24.64
N GLY A 119 -4.48 17.48 -25.97
CA GLY A 119 -4.64 18.74 -26.68
C GLY A 119 -3.42 19.67 -26.64
N MET A 120 -2.27 19.24 -26.08
CA MET A 120 -1.05 20.04 -26.08
C MET A 120 -0.55 20.30 -27.51
N LYS A 121 0.06 21.48 -27.75
CA LYS A 121 0.75 21.75 -29.03
C LYS A 121 2.00 20.87 -29.14
N SER A 122 2.50 20.69 -30.38
CA SER A 122 3.60 19.76 -30.64
C SER A 122 4.93 20.17 -29.97
N ALA A 123 5.18 21.45 -29.76
CA ALA A 123 6.36 21.93 -29.02
C ALA A 123 6.21 21.61 -27.54
N ASP A 124 5.11 22.06 -26.92
CA ASP A 124 4.83 21.86 -25.50
C ASP A 124 4.77 20.36 -25.14
N ALA A 125 4.23 19.52 -26.06
CA ALA A 125 4.19 18.07 -25.87
C ALA A 125 5.56 17.41 -25.85
N ARG A 126 6.54 17.92 -26.64
CA ARG A 126 7.91 17.41 -26.63
C ARG A 126 8.64 17.84 -25.37
N ASP A 127 8.52 19.10 -24.99
CA ASP A 127 9.13 19.64 -23.77
C ASP A 127 8.62 18.88 -22.54
N ARG A 128 7.30 18.66 -22.46
CA ARG A 128 6.68 17.86 -21.38
C ARG A 128 7.13 16.41 -21.39
N ALA A 129 7.28 15.79 -22.54
CA ALA A 129 7.79 14.44 -22.65
C ALA A 129 9.23 14.34 -22.14
N ASP A 130 10.08 15.30 -22.46
CA ASP A 130 11.47 15.33 -22.01
C ASP A 130 11.58 15.57 -20.49
N GLU A 131 10.77 16.47 -19.93
CA GLU A 131 10.66 16.66 -18.48
C GLU A 131 10.29 15.35 -17.77
N LEU A 132 9.26 14.65 -18.26
CA LEU A 132 8.80 13.40 -17.65
C LEU A 132 9.84 12.28 -17.81
N LEU A 133 10.49 12.14 -18.98
CA LEU A 133 11.57 11.17 -19.15
C LEU A 133 12.71 11.41 -18.14
N GLN A 134 12.99 12.66 -17.84
CA GLN A 134 14.01 13.03 -16.87
C GLN A 134 13.57 12.71 -15.44
N ALA A 135 12.36 13.13 -15.04
CA ALA A 135 11.79 12.88 -13.72
C ALA A 135 11.67 11.37 -13.42
N PHE A 136 11.36 10.57 -14.44
CA PHE A 136 11.21 9.11 -14.31
C PHE A 136 12.49 8.32 -14.59
N ARG A 137 13.65 8.99 -14.70
CA ARG A 137 14.97 8.37 -14.93
C ARG A 137 15.00 7.50 -16.20
N LEU A 138 14.31 7.96 -17.26
CA LEU A 138 14.19 7.29 -18.55
C LEU A 138 14.84 8.12 -19.71
N ALA A 139 15.53 9.22 -19.40
CA ALA A 139 16.10 10.13 -20.41
C ALA A 139 17.01 9.42 -21.40
N ASP A 140 17.94 8.58 -20.92
CA ASP A 140 18.90 7.84 -21.76
C ASP A 140 18.22 6.78 -22.65
N ALA A 141 17.05 6.31 -22.23
CA ALA A 141 16.28 5.31 -22.96
C ALA A 141 15.15 5.92 -23.80
N GLY A 142 14.90 7.23 -23.69
CA GLY A 142 13.75 7.91 -24.29
C GLY A 142 13.58 7.72 -25.79
N GLY A 143 14.69 7.54 -26.53
CA GLY A 143 14.69 7.26 -27.98
C GLY A 143 14.54 5.78 -28.36
N ARG A 144 14.60 4.84 -27.39
CA ARG A 144 14.46 3.39 -27.66
C ARG A 144 12.99 3.00 -27.68
N ARG A 145 12.63 1.94 -28.44
CA ARG A 145 11.29 1.39 -28.43
C ARG A 145 10.89 0.90 -27.06
N ALA A 146 9.70 1.23 -26.57
CA ALA A 146 9.18 0.83 -25.27
C ALA A 146 9.05 -0.70 -25.12
N GLY A 147 8.89 -1.42 -26.23
CA GLY A 147 8.92 -2.89 -26.27
C GLY A 147 10.26 -3.49 -25.82
N THR A 148 11.36 -2.74 -25.87
CA THR A 148 12.71 -3.17 -25.42
C THR A 148 13.02 -2.78 -23.97
N TYR A 149 12.09 -2.13 -23.27
CA TYR A 149 12.26 -1.73 -21.88
C TYR A 149 12.13 -2.93 -20.93
N SER A 150 12.83 -2.86 -19.79
CA SER A 150 12.55 -3.76 -18.67
C SER A 150 11.12 -3.55 -18.14
N GLY A 151 10.62 -4.47 -17.34
CA GLY A 151 9.32 -4.33 -16.68
C GLY A 151 9.23 -3.02 -15.89
N GLY A 152 10.25 -2.71 -15.07
CA GLY A 152 10.32 -1.49 -14.28
C GLY A 152 10.39 -0.22 -15.14
N MET A 153 11.18 -0.21 -16.20
CA MET A 153 11.21 0.92 -17.14
C MET A 153 9.86 1.15 -17.82
N ARG A 154 9.19 0.06 -18.22
CA ARG A 154 7.86 0.16 -18.85
C ARG A 154 6.83 0.69 -17.86
N ARG A 155 6.88 0.23 -16.61
CA ARG A 155 5.99 0.71 -15.55
C ARG A 155 6.21 2.19 -15.24
N ARG A 156 7.45 2.64 -15.13
CA ARG A 156 7.78 4.07 -14.96
C ARG A 156 7.30 4.92 -16.15
N LEU A 157 7.45 4.43 -17.37
CA LEU A 157 6.92 5.12 -18.56
C LEU A 157 5.40 5.23 -18.54
N ASP A 158 4.70 4.19 -18.11
CA ASP A 158 3.24 4.16 -18.00
C ASP A 158 2.73 5.18 -16.97
N ILE A 159 3.37 5.25 -15.79
CA ILE A 159 3.07 6.26 -14.79
C ILE A 159 3.41 7.66 -15.31
N ALA A 160 4.55 7.85 -15.98
CA ALA A 160 4.90 9.12 -16.62
C ALA A 160 3.83 9.57 -17.63
N ALA A 161 3.31 8.64 -18.43
CA ALA A 161 2.23 8.93 -19.38
C ALA A 161 0.92 9.36 -18.67
N SER A 162 0.64 8.80 -17.49
CA SER A 162 -0.52 9.20 -16.68
C SER A 162 -0.38 10.60 -16.06
N LEU A 163 0.84 11.14 -16.03
CA LEU A 163 1.20 12.44 -15.44
C LEU A 163 1.49 13.54 -16.48
N ILE A 164 1.12 13.30 -17.73
CA ILE A 164 1.21 14.32 -18.80
C ILE A 164 0.51 15.61 -18.37
N VAL A 165 -0.69 15.47 -17.81
CA VAL A 165 -1.39 16.53 -17.07
C VAL A 165 -1.30 16.16 -15.59
N GLU A 166 -0.84 17.08 -14.77
CA GLU A 166 -0.69 16.85 -13.33
C GLU A 166 -2.07 16.71 -12.68
N PRO A 167 -2.37 15.54 -12.09
CA PRO A 167 -3.66 15.30 -11.47
C PRO A 167 -3.71 15.86 -10.05
N SER A 168 -4.91 16.13 -9.54
CA SER A 168 -5.12 16.38 -8.11
C SER A 168 -5.08 15.09 -7.28
N LEU A 169 -5.42 13.95 -7.90
CA LEU A 169 -5.38 12.62 -7.29
C LEU A 169 -4.93 11.58 -8.31
N LEU A 170 -3.87 10.85 -7.96
CA LEU A 170 -3.33 9.73 -8.73
C LEU A 170 -3.76 8.40 -8.10
N PHE A 171 -4.34 7.53 -8.91
CA PHE A 171 -4.62 6.14 -8.53
C PHE A 171 -3.53 5.22 -9.07
N LEU A 172 -2.90 4.46 -8.18
CA LEU A 172 -1.93 3.42 -8.52
C LEU A 172 -2.49 2.07 -8.09
N ASP A 173 -2.85 1.21 -9.04
CA ASP A 173 -3.37 -0.13 -8.74
C ASP A 173 -2.26 -1.16 -8.95
N GLU A 174 -1.73 -1.69 -7.84
CA GLU A 174 -0.62 -2.65 -7.76
C GLU A 174 0.60 -2.24 -8.62
N PRO A 175 1.19 -1.05 -8.39
CA PRO A 175 2.18 -0.48 -9.31
C PRO A 175 3.49 -1.27 -9.38
N THR A 176 3.84 -2.05 -8.35
CA THR A 176 5.12 -2.77 -8.27
C THR A 176 4.99 -4.27 -8.55
N THR A 177 3.78 -4.76 -8.87
CA THR A 177 3.58 -6.18 -9.17
C THR A 177 4.41 -6.63 -10.35
N GLY A 178 5.21 -7.70 -10.16
CA GLY A 178 6.08 -8.28 -11.18
C GLY A 178 7.39 -7.52 -11.42
N LEU A 179 7.70 -6.50 -10.61
CA LEU A 179 8.99 -5.81 -10.67
C LEU A 179 10.05 -6.50 -9.81
N ASP A 180 11.30 -6.43 -10.26
CA ASP A 180 12.45 -6.79 -9.45
C ASP A 180 12.67 -5.79 -8.30
N PRO A 181 13.42 -6.15 -7.23
CA PRO A 181 13.60 -5.29 -6.07
C PRO A 181 14.18 -3.90 -6.40
N LEU A 182 15.12 -3.81 -7.33
CA LEU A 182 15.73 -2.54 -7.73
C LEU A 182 14.71 -1.63 -8.41
N SER A 183 13.99 -2.16 -9.40
CA SER A 183 12.92 -1.43 -10.11
C SER A 183 11.82 -0.97 -9.18
N ARG A 184 11.50 -1.77 -8.13
CA ARG A 184 10.53 -1.40 -7.09
C ARG A 184 10.99 -0.17 -6.31
N HIS A 185 12.24 -0.15 -5.83
CA HIS A 185 12.79 1.00 -5.11
C HIS A 185 12.84 2.27 -5.97
N GLU A 186 13.26 2.14 -7.24
CA GLU A 186 13.25 3.27 -8.17
C GLU A 186 11.85 3.85 -8.40
N LEU A 187 10.82 3.01 -8.40
CA LEU A 187 9.44 3.46 -8.50
C LEU A 187 8.95 4.14 -7.20
N TRP A 188 9.35 3.62 -6.05
CA TRP A 188 9.03 4.24 -4.76
C TRP A 188 9.62 5.65 -4.63
N ASP A 189 10.87 5.85 -5.07
CA ASP A 189 11.50 7.18 -5.10
C ASP A 189 10.67 8.15 -5.96
N VAL A 190 10.18 7.70 -7.12
CA VAL A 190 9.33 8.53 -7.98
C VAL A 190 8.01 8.89 -7.29
N ILE A 191 7.37 7.96 -6.56
CA ILE A 191 6.13 8.25 -5.82
C ILE A 191 6.40 9.26 -4.69
N ASP A 192 7.53 9.14 -3.98
CA ASP A 192 7.95 10.13 -2.99
C ASP A 192 8.12 11.53 -3.60
N GLU A 193 8.79 11.63 -4.76
CA GLU A 193 8.95 12.90 -5.49
C GLU A 193 7.59 13.51 -5.90
N LEU A 194 6.60 12.70 -6.26
CA LEU A 194 5.24 13.17 -6.57
C LEU A 194 4.53 13.69 -5.32
N ARG A 195 4.67 13.00 -4.19
CA ARG A 195 4.14 13.45 -2.91
C ARG A 195 4.74 14.79 -2.49
N GLU A 196 6.05 14.96 -2.63
CA GLU A 196 6.73 16.23 -2.32
C GLU A 196 6.23 17.40 -3.18
N ARG A 197 5.75 17.14 -4.38
CA ARG A 197 5.09 18.13 -5.25
C ARG A 197 3.63 18.40 -4.87
N GLY A 198 3.10 17.70 -3.88
CA GLY A 198 1.72 17.88 -3.40
C GLY A 198 0.67 17.07 -4.17
N VAL A 199 1.07 16.08 -5.00
CA VAL A 199 0.14 15.17 -5.66
C VAL A 199 -0.40 14.20 -4.62
N SER A 200 -1.74 14.11 -4.51
CA SER A 200 -2.39 13.12 -3.67
C SER A 200 -2.37 11.75 -4.36
N VAL A 201 -2.14 10.67 -3.61
CA VAL A 201 -2.05 9.32 -4.18
C VAL A 201 -2.93 8.35 -3.39
N LEU A 202 -3.77 7.58 -4.09
CA LEU A 202 -4.37 6.35 -3.56
C LEU A 202 -3.63 5.16 -4.16
N LEU A 203 -2.87 4.46 -3.32
CA LEU A 203 -2.06 3.30 -3.67
C LEU A 203 -2.79 2.02 -3.27
N ALA A 204 -3.34 1.27 -4.22
CA ALA A 204 -3.88 -0.06 -3.94
C ALA A 204 -2.75 -1.10 -4.04
N THR A 205 -2.49 -1.80 -2.95
CA THR A 205 -1.41 -2.80 -2.89
C THR A 205 -1.77 -4.00 -2.00
N GLN A 206 -1.09 -5.10 -2.22
CA GLN A 206 -1.09 -6.25 -1.33
C GLN A 206 0.25 -6.40 -0.57
N TYR A 207 1.23 -5.55 -0.89
CA TYR A 207 2.57 -5.60 -0.32
C TYR A 207 2.67 -4.66 0.88
N LEU A 208 2.98 -5.24 2.04
CA LEU A 208 3.07 -4.53 3.32
C LEU A 208 4.24 -3.55 3.35
N ASP A 209 5.39 -3.97 2.80
CA ASP A 209 6.59 -3.15 2.67
C ASP A 209 6.36 -1.88 1.84
N GLU A 210 5.57 -1.99 0.77
CA GLU A 210 5.17 -0.86 -0.07
C GLU A 210 4.26 0.12 0.68
N ALA A 211 3.23 -0.40 1.35
CA ALA A 211 2.32 0.41 2.16
C ALA A 211 3.06 1.12 3.30
N GLU A 212 3.95 0.42 4.00
CA GLU A 212 4.74 0.96 5.11
C GLU A 212 5.72 2.05 4.65
N ARG A 213 6.37 1.85 3.50
CA ARG A 213 7.40 2.74 2.98
C ARG A 213 6.85 4.04 2.41
N LEU A 214 5.70 3.98 1.75
CA LEU A 214 5.19 5.09 0.94
C LEU A 214 4.08 5.89 1.61
N SER A 215 3.33 5.30 2.56
CA SER A 215 2.05 5.88 2.96
C SER A 215 2.15 6.76 4.21
N ASP A 216 1.44 7.88 4.15
CA ASP A 216 1.14 8.69 5.32
C ASP A 216 0.08 7.99 6.18
N ASP A 217 -0.94 7.36 5.54
CA ASP A 217 -1.96 6.54 6.19
C ASP A 217 -2.22 5.25 5.40
N ILE A 218 -2.59 4.19 6.12
CA ILE A 218 -2.93 2.88 5.57
C ILE A 218 -4.36 2.53 5.94
N VAL A 219 -5.17 2.18 4.94
CA VAL A 219 -6.52 1.64 5.08
C VAL A 219 -6.45 0.14 4.79
N VAL A 220 -6.65 -0.70 5.80
CA VAL A 220 -6.63 -2.16 5.65
C VAL A 220 -8.01 -2.64 5.24
N LEU A 221 -8.09 -3.26 4.05
CA LEU A 221 -9.31 -3.77 3.46
C LEU A 221 -9.35 -5.30 3.53
N ARG A 222 -10.41 -5.85 4.10
CA ARG A 222 -10.69 -7.28 4.14
C ARG A 222 -12.17 -7.56 3.87
N ASP A 223 -12.45 -8.51 2.98
CA ASP A 223 -13.81 -8.96 2.63
C ASP A 223 -14.78 -7.82 2.30
N GLY A 224 -14.26 -6.75 1.67
CA GLY A 224 -15.02 -5.58 1.28
C GLY A 224 -15.33 -4.60 2.42
N ARG A 225 -14.64 -4.68 3.57
CA ARG A 225 -14.77 -3.76 4.71
C ARG A 225 -13.43 -3.16 5.11
N VAL A 226 -13.43 -1.96 5.64
CA VAL A 226 -12.27 -1.39 6.32
C VAL A 226 -12.18 -2.03 7.71
N VAL A 227 -11.11 -2.77 7.97
CA VAL A 227 -10.88 -3.45 9.27
C VAL A 227 -9.91 -2.70 10.16
N ALA A 228 -9.05 -1.85 9.59
CA ALA A 228 -8.15 -0.99 10.32
C ALA A 228 -7.77 0.23 9.47
N GLN A 229 -7.47 1.35 10.12
CA GLN A 229 -6.95 2.56 9.49
C GLN A 229 -6.03 3.31 10.43
N GLY A 230 -4.97 3.91 9.88
CA GLY A 230 -4.02 4.76 10.59
C GLY A 230 -2.62 4.69 9.99
N THR A 231 -1.68 5.41 10.57
CA THR A 231 -0.26 5.32 10.18
C THR A 231 0.30 3.93 10.47
N ALA A 232 1.35 3.51 9.77
CA ALA A 232 2.03 2.24 10.03
C ALA A 232 2.39 2.06 11.51
N GLY A 233 2.88 3.12 12.15
CA GLY A 233 3.21 3.10 13.58
C GLY A 233 1.99 2.93 14.50
N MET A 234 0.85 3.53 14.16
CA MET A 234 -0.40 3.35 14.93
C MET A 234 -0.93 1.91 14.78
N LEU A 235 -0.93 1.38 13.57
CA LEU A 235 -1.40 0.02 13.30
C LEU A 235 -0.53 -1.01 14.04
N ARG A 236 0.80 -0.87 13.98
CA ARG A 236 1.71 -1.73 14.74
C ARG A 236 1.43 -1.70 16.25
N ARG A 237 1.25 -0.51 16.83
CA ARG A 237 0.94 -0.40 18.29
C ARG A 237 -0.42 -0.96 18.67
N ARG A 238 -1.41 -0.89 17.77
CA ARG A 238 -2.78 -1.32 18.08
C ARG A 238 -2.99 -2.83 17.93
N PHE A 239 -2.37 -3.44 16.94
CA PHE A 239 -2.65 -4.81 16.52
C PHE A 239 -1.47 -5.76 16.67
N GLY A 240 -0.28 -5.25 16.89
CA GLY A 240 0.91 -6.06 17.04
C GLY A 240 1.46 -6.01 18.45
N ALA A 241 2.09 -7.08 18.87
CA ALA A 241 2.89 -7.12 20.08
C ALA A 241 4.39 -7.14 19.71
N PRO A 242 5.26 -6.50 20.52
CA PRO A 242 6.71 -6.55 20.24
C PRO A 242 7.22 -7.99 20.19
N ALA A 243 8.14 -8.28 19.28
CA ALA A 243 8.77 -9.57 19.15
C ALA A 243 10.17 -9.58 19.79
N CYS A 244 10.41 -10.53 20.67
CA CYS A 244 11.72 -10.84 21.19
C CYS A 244 12.43 -11.82 20.26
N ARG A 245 13.71 -11.59 20.00
CA ARG A 245 14.60 -12.50 19.27
C ARG A 245 15.84 -12.78 20.08
N LEU A 246 16.16 -14.05 20.29
CA LEU A 246 17.36 -14.51 20.95
C LEU A 246 18.16 -15.36 19.96
N GLY A 247 19.32 -14.86 19.54
CA GLY A 247 20.24 -15.56 18.66
C GLY A 247 21.16 -16.50 19.42
N LEU A 248 21.35 -17.70 18.90
CA LEU A 248 22.10 -18.80 19.48
C LEU A 248 23.14 -19.33 18.49
N ASP A 249 24.09 -20.16 18.95
CA ASP A 249 25.21 -20.64 18.15
C ASP A 249 24.82 -21.75 17.16
N ASP A 250 23.79 -22.55 17.46
CA ASP A 250 23.36 -23.66 16.64
C ASP A 250 21.85 -23.92 16.68
N VAL A 251 21.32 -24.58 15.63
CA VAL A 251 19.89 -24.84 15.43
C VAL A 251 19.32 -25.83 16.47
N ASP A 252 20.09 -26.82 16.90
CA ASP A 252 19.59 -27.82 17.85
C ASP A 252 19.46 -27.20 19.24
N THR A 253 20.37 -26.32 19.62
CA THR A 253 20.29 -25.50 20.83
C THR A 253 19.07 -24.54 20.73
N ALA A 254 18.87 -23.87 19.61
CA ALA A 254 17.70 -22.99 19.41
C ALA A 254 16.37 -23.75 19.58
N ARG A 255 16.27 -24.94 18.99
CA ARG A 255 15.11 -25.82 19.13
C ARG A 255 14.88 -26.26 20.57
N HIS A 256 15.93 -26.69 21.26
CA HIS A 256 15.85 -27.08 22.66
C HIS A 256 15.41 -25.92 23.58
N CYS A 257 15.93 -24.73 23.32
CA CYS A 257 15.51 -23.50 24.02
C CYS A 257 14.05 -23.18 23.82
N ALA A 258 13.57 -23.23 22.58
CA ALA A 258 12.17 -22.94 22.25
C ALA A 258 11.19 -23.95 22.82
N GLU A 259 11.52 -25.25 22.79
CA GLU A 259 10.62 -26.32 23.21
C GLU A 259 10.60 -26.54 24.73
N LYS A 260 11.67 -26.21 25.45
CA LYS A 260 11.79 -26.54 26.86
C LYS A 260 12.21 -25.40 27.78
N LEU A 261 13.33 -24.73 27.49
CA LEU A 261 13.90 -23.80 28.46
C LEU A 261 13.13 -22.49 28.56
N LEU A 262 12.83 -21.85 27.43
CA LEU A 262 12.08 -20.59 27.41
C LEU A 262 10.63 -20.73 27.91
N PRO A 263 9.90 -21.82 27.60
CA PRO A 263 8.60 -22.09 28.21
C PRO A 263 8.63 -22.10 29.73
N GLU A 264 9.63 -22.75 30.32
CA GLU A 264 9.80 -22.79 31.78
C GLU A 264 10.22 -21.45 32.36
N VAL A 265 11.18 -20.75 31.73
CA VAL A 265 11.71 -19.45 32.18
C VAL A 265 10.65 -18.35 32.16
N LEU A 266 9.83 -18.34 31.12
CA LEU A 266 8.84 -17.28 30.90
C LEU A 266 7.44 -17.66 31.38
N ASP A 267 7.23 -18.92 31.84
CA ASP A 267 5.93 -19.47 32.26
C ASP A 267 4.88 -19.38 31.14
N ARG A 268 5.25 -19.94 29.96
CA ARG A 268 4.44 -19.88 28.73
C ARG A 268 4.41 -21.22 28.01
N PRO A 269 3.35 -21.48 27.18
CA PRO A 269 3.30 -22.68 26.37
C PRO A 269 4.42 -22.68 25.30
N ALA A 270 4.90 -23.87 24.95
CA ALA A 270 5.97 -24.03 23.96
C ALA A 270 5.58 -23.50 22.57
N ASP A 271 4.28 -23.51 22.24
CA ASP A 271 3.74 -23.01 20.97
C ASP A 271 3.92 -21.48 20.77
N ASP A 272 4.22 -20.74 21.85
CA ASP A 272 4.53 -19.31 21.78
C ASP A 272 5.93 -19.02 21.23
N PHE A 273 6.79 -20.05 21.11
CA PHE A 273 8.19 -19.93 20.72
C PHE A 273 8.42 -20.55 19.34
N GLN A 274 8.97 -19.78 18.43
CA GLN A 274 9.29 -20.21 17.08
C GLN A 274 10.79 -20.20 16.86
N VAL A 275 11.30 -21.14 16.05
CA VAL A 275 12.71 -21.20 15.67
C VAL A 275 12.84 -20.79 14.22
N ASP A 276 13.62 -19.75 13.97
CA ASP A 276 14.00 -19.29 12.63
C ASP A 276 15.53 -19.28 12.52
N ALA A 277 16.07 -20.24 11.75
CA ALA A 277 17.50 -20.48 11.63
C ALA A 277 18.18 -20.67 13.00
N LEU A 278 18.96 -19.71 13.46
CA LEU A 278 19.69 -19.68 14.73
C LEU A 278 19.01 -18.85 15.82
N GLU A 279 17.80 -18.34 15.55
CA GLU A 279 17.09 -17.45 16.46
C GLU A 279 15.85 -18.14 17.03
N VAL A 280 15.56 -17.84 18.29
CA VAL A 280 14.25 -18.11 18.90
C VAL A 280 13.47 -16.82 18.96
N LEU A 281 12.28 -16.85 18.37
CA LEU A 281 11.34 -15.73 18.30
C LEU A 281 10.17 -16.02 19.22
N PHE A 282 9.72 -14.99 19.95
CA PHE A 282 8.50 -15.04 20.75
C PHE A 282 7.91 -13.64 20.95
N THR A 283 6.61 -13.59 21.08
CA THR A 283 5.89 -12.33 21.31
C THR A 283 6.14 -11.83 22.73
N SER A 284 6.47 -10.56 22.90
CA SER A 284 6.63 -9.98 24.23
C SER A 284 5.29 -9.44 24.76
N HIS A 285 4.97 -9.75 26.02
CA HIS A 285 3.85 -9.20 26.75
C HIS A 285 4.27 -8.09 27.72
N ASP A 286 5.53 -8.10 28.17
CA ASP A 286 6.10 -7.13 29.13
C ASP A 286 7.35 -6.40 28.59
N GLY A 287 7.38 -6.21 27.27
CA GLY A 287 8.42 -5.45 26.59
C GLY A 287 9.82 -6.01 26.82
N ILE A 288 10.74 -5.13 27.20
CA ILE A 288 12.15 -5.49 27.42
C ILE A 288 12.37 -6.47 28.58
N HIS A 289 11.42 -6.58 29.53
CA HIS A 289 11.54 -7.49 30.66
C HIS A 289 11.44 -8.96 30.21
N ASP A 290 10.61 -9.28 29.24
CA ASP A 290 10.54 -10.63 28.68
C ASP A 290 11.84 -11.01 27.95
N LEU A 291 12.42 -10.07 27.20
CA LEU A 291 13.71 -10.27 26.54
C LEU A 291 14.83 -10.52 27.56
N TYR A 292 14.88 -9.70 28.61
CA TYR A 292 15.87 -9.83 29.66
C TYR A 292 15.72 -11.17 30.41
N ARG A 293 14.50 -11.52 30.85
CA ARG A 293 14.22 -12.80 31.52
C ARG A 293 14.60 -14.02 30.66
N GLY A 294 14.24 -13.97 29.37
CA GLY A 294 14.61 -15.04 28.45
C GLY A 294 16.13 -15.21 28.31
N ALA A 295 16.84 -14.11 28.05
CA ALA A 295 18.29 -14.14 27.88
C ALA A 295 19.03 -14.56 29.18
N GLU A 296 18.59 -14.02 30.33
CA GLU A 296 19.17 -14.40 31.65
C GLU A 296 18.92 -15.86 31.98
N GLY A 297 17.68 -16.37 31.73
CA GLY A 297 17.34 -17.77 32.00
C GLY A 297 18.15 -18.76 31.15
N LEU A 298 18.36 -18.43 29.86
CA LEU A 298 19.23 -19.25 29.00
C LEU A 298 20.67 -19.23 29.47
N THR A 299 21.22 -18.06 29.81
CA THR A 299 22.58 -17.90 30.32
C THR A 299 22.77 -18.67 31.66
N ALA A 300 21.78 -18.62 32.54
CA ALA A 300 21.79 -19.37 33.79
C ALA A 300 21.77 -20.91 33.57
N SER A 301 21.21 -21.35 32.46
CA SER A 301 21.19 -22.75 32.01
C SER A 301 22.47 -23.17 31.25
N GLY A 302 23.45 -22.28 31.13
CA GLY A 302 24.72 -22.54 30.45
C GLY A 302 24.65 -22.39 28.94
N ILE A 303 23.64 -21.71 28.39
CA ILE A 303 23.49 -21.43 26.97
C ILE A 303 23.98 -20.00 26.68
N ASP A 304 24.91 -19.88 25.74
CA ASP A 304 25.41 -18.57 25.30
C ASP A 304 24.42 -17.91 24.34
N VAL A 305 23.93 -16.72 24.70
CA VAL A 305 23.07 -15.90 23.86
C VAL A 305 23.97 -14.95 23.06
N VAL A 306 24.04 -15.18 21.74
CA VAL A 306 24.89 -14.41 20.80
C VAL A 306 24.31 -13.03 20.51
N SER A 307 23.02 -12.97 20.42
CA SER A 307 22.28 -11.70 20.18
C SER A 307 20.94 -11.69 20.89
N ALA A 308 20.50 -10.51 21.29
CA ALA A 308 19.17 -10.31 21.86
C ALA A 308 18.59 -9.01 21.31
N SER A 309 17.39 -9.05 20.77
CA SER A 309 16.71 -7.87 20.23
C SER A 309 15.22 -7.89 20.55
N LEU A 310 14.68 -6.69 20.80
CA LEU A 310 13.25 -6.43 20.90
C LEU A 310 12.86 -5.59 19.67
N SER A 311 12.08 -6.16 18.79
CA SER A 311 11.60 -5.48 17.60
C SER A 311 10.15 -5.02 17.79
N PRO A 312 9.77 -3.82 17.33
CA PRO A 312 8.35 -3.47 17.23
C PRO A 312 7.65 -4.48 16.33
N PRO A 313 6.33 -4.68 16.50
CA PRO A 313 5.57 -5.60 15.65
C PRO A 313 5.68 -5.19 14.18
N SER A 314 5.72 -6.18 13.30
CA SER A 314 5.66 -5.96 11.85
C SER A 314 4.23 -5.67 11.40
N LEU A 315 4.05 -5.06 10.21
CA LEU A 315 2.72 -4.96 9.61
C LEU A 315 2.18 -6.32 9.16
N ASP A 316 3.06 -7.31 8.90
CA ASP A 316 2.65 -8.69 8.63
C ASP A 316 1.86 -9.27 9.81
N GLU A 317 2.33 -9.07 11.04
CA GLU A 317 1.64 -9.48 12.27
C GLU A 317 0.31 -8.73 12.44
N VAL A 318 0.29 -7.43 12.13
CA VAL A 318 -0.94 -6.63 12.11
C VAL A 318 -1.94 -7.20 11.12
N PHE A 319 -1.49 -7.52 9.91
CA PHE A 319 -2.34 -8.08 8.87
C PHE A 319 -2.88 -9.47 9.25
N LEU A 320 -2.05 -10.33 9.84
CA LEU A 320 -2.44 -11.63 10.37
C LEU A 320 -3.37 -11.48 11.58
N GLY A 321 -3.09 -10.56 12.50
CA GLY A 321 -3.92 -10.27 13.66
C GLY A 321 -5.32 -9.81 13.27
N THR A 322 -5.46 -8.87 12.33
CA THR A 322 -6.75 -8.44 11.79
C THR A 322 -7.46 -9.55 11.01
N ALA A 323 -6.74 -10.61 10.59
CA ALA A 323 -7.34 -11.77 9.94
C ALA A 323 -8.08 -12.69 10.93
N PHE A 324 -7.72 -12.65 12.22
CA PHE A 324 -8.30 -13.53 13.24
C PHE A 324 -9.39 -12.88 14.10
N GLU A 325 -9.49 -11.54 14.15
CA GLU A 325 -10.62 -10.91 14.83
C GLU A 325 -11.91 -11.07 14.00
N PRO A 326 -12.97 -11.67 14.57
CA PRO A 326 -14.26 -11.68 13.90
C PRO A 326 -14.75 -10.23 13.77
N VAL A 327 -15.16 -9.86 12.56
CA VAL A 327 -15.85 -8.58 12.32
C VAL A 327 -17.09 -8.62 13.23
N ALA A 328 -17.15 -7.72 14.23
CA ALA A 328 -18.35 -7.57 15.05
C ALA A 328 -19.52 -7.31 14.09
N GLU A 329 -20.47 -8.23 14.08
CA GLU A 329 -21.75 -8.04 13.41
C GLU A 329 -22.55 -7.03 14.26
N ASP A 330 -22.64 -5.76 13.81
CA ASP A 330 -23.63 -4.80 14.26
C ASP A 330 -24.91 -4.90 13.41
#